data_188cc14dc1f8e39c6ff568643e388304
#
_entry.id   188cc14dc1f8e39c6ff568643e388304
#
_cell.length_a   1.000
_cell.length_b   1.000
_cell.length_c   1.000
_cell.angle_alpha   90.00
_cell.angle_beta   90.00
_cell.angle_gamma   90.00
#
_symmetry.space_group_name_H-M   'P 1'
#
loop_
_entity.id
_entity.type
_entity.pdbx_description
1 polymer ?
#
loop_
_entity_poly.entity_id
_entity_poly.type
_entity_poly.pdbx_seq_one_letter_code
_entity_poly.pdbx_strand_id
1 'polypeptide(L)'
;YTPPTATSAKKIEAPLRDIPQTINVVPQSLLRDQGVQSMQDALKSVPGIGLSHGDGQRDQVTIRGFSAIADQFVDGLRDDALYFRDLSNIEQIEVLKGPASVLYGRGSSGGLINRITKKPGINLSEIGLTLGSWNQRRGEFDLARAPEDSRFAFRITGAMERADSYRDQQFLDRNALAASLLFKASADTSLLVQVDHLKDSRLTDFGIPALYGRPINVPAGTYYGAANARAADVSTSTVNSFGLTLNHRFNEQLSLRNALRYYDYSLVRRNTLVGSVNEAALTASLTRGYVTRDEDGFFNQTELTHKTQLAGMNHQLLYGLELGKQNKDQLFISQANVAT
;
A
#
# COMPACT_ATOMS: atom_id res chain seq x y z
N TYR A 1 -4.28 10.92 19.47
CA TYR A 1 -3.50 10.26 18.40
C TYR A 1 -2.23 11.08 18.13
N THR A 2 -1.21 10.86 18.91
CA THR A 2 0.07 11.55 18.71
C THR A 2 1.16 10.48 18.57
N PRO A 3 1.49 10.05 17.35
CA PRO A 3 2.60 9.14 17.14
C PRO A 3 3.90 9.84 17.57
N PRO A 4 4.74 9.19 18.35
CA PRO A 4 5.94 9.82 18.90
C PRO A 4 7.01 10.06 17.83
N THR A 5 7.03 9.27 16.77
CA THR A 5 8.09 9.29 15.76
C THR A 5 7.54 8.92 14.36
N ALA A 6 8.20 9.42 13.32
CA ALA A 6 8.08 8.91 11.96
C ALA A 6 9.45 8.43 11.49
N THR A 7 9.46 7.32 10.77
CA THR A 7 10.69 6.71 10.25
C THR A 7 11.01 7.18 8.85
N SER A 8 10.00 7.59 8.07
CA SER A 8 10.16 7.96 6.66
C SER A 8 10.98 9.21 6.40
N ALA A 9 10.92 10.19 7.29
CA ALA A 9 11.52 11.48 6.98
C ALA A 9 13.03 11.52 7.04
N LYS A 10 13.62 10.51 7.66
CA LYS A 10 15.02 10.67 8.03
C LYS A 10 15.89 9.50 7.79
N LYS A 11 15.28 8.30 7.82
CA LYS A 11 16.13 7.13 8.05
C LYS A 11 17.07 7.28 9.29
N ILE A 12 16.83 8.33 10.08
CA ILE A 12 17.52 8.75 11.30
C ILE A 12 16.48 9.09 12.35
N GLU A 13 16.62 8.61 13.57
CA GLU A 13 15.70 8.94 14.69
C GLU A 13 15.81 10.42 15.08
N ALA A 14 14.72 11.16 14.97
CA ALA A 14 14.55 12.46 15.60
C ALA A 14 13.06 12.79 15.79
N PRO A 15 12.72 13.65 16.75
CA PRO A 15 11.36 14.10 16.95
C PRO A 15 10.77 14.72 15.67
N LEU A 16 9.49 14.49 15.41
CA LEU A 16 8.79 15.05 14.23
C LEU A 16 8.94 16.56 14.11
N ARG A 17 8.92 17.27 15.24
CA ARG A 17 9.04 18.73 15.30
C ARG A 17 10.39 19.27 14.80
N ASP A 18 11.43 18.44 14.84
CA ASP A 18 12.80 18.82 14.46
C ASP A 18 13.10 18.48 13.00
N ILE A 19 12.09 18.01 12.25
CA ILE A 19 12.22 17.63 10.86
C ILE A 19 11.72 18.78 9.98
N PRO A 20 12.54 19.36 9.10
CA PRO A 20 12.15 20.47 8.22
C PRO A 20 11.31 19.98 7.02
N GLN A 21 10.38 19.05 7.24
CA GLN A 21 9.48 18.51 6.23
C GLN A 21 8.09 18.30 6.82
N THR A 22 7.07 18.38 5.97
CA THR A 22 5.69 18.09 6.39
C THR A 22 5.43 16.60 6.35
N ILE A 23 5.23 15.99 7.53
CA ILE A 23 4.91 14.58 7.67
C ILE A 23 3.57 14.46 8.37
N ASN A 24 2.67 13.69 7.79
CA ASN A 24 1.45 13.24 8.45
C ASN A 24 1.59 11.76 8.77
N VAL A 25 1.31 11.39 10.01
CA VAL A 25 1.28 10.00 10.44
C VAL A 25 -0.14 9.61 10.79
N VAL A 26 -0.63 8.54 10.19
CA VAL A 26 -1.92 7.92 10.48
C VAL A 26 -1.63 6.62 11.24
N PRO A 27 -1.74 6.61 12.58
CA PRO A 27 -1.41 5.44 13.38
C PRO A 27 -2.55 4.41 13.36
N GLN A 28 -2.23 3.15 13.67
CA GLN A 28 -3.19 2.05 13.73
C GLN A 28 -4.39 2.35 14.63
N SER A 29 -4.19 3.02 15.76
CA SER A 29 -5.28 3.40 16.66
C SER A 29 -6.33 4.26 15.95
N LEU A 30 -5.91 5.23 15.12
CA LEU A 30 -6.82 6.05 14.33
C LEU A 30 -7.51 5.23 13.23
N LEU A 31 -6.77 4.32 12.56
CA LEU A 31 -7.34 3.44 11.55
C LEU A 31 -8.46 2.55 12.15
N ARG A 32 -8.22 2.01 13.35
CA ARG A 32 -9.19 1.18 14.07
C ARG A 32 -10.42 1.98 14.51
N ASP A 33 -10.23 3.13 15.15
CA ASP A 33 -11.32 3.97 15.67
C ASP A 33 -12.23 4.49 14.55
N GLN A 34 -11.69 4.70 13.36
CA GLN A 34 -12.45 5.12 12.18
C GLN A 34 -12.97 3.95 11.34
N GLY A 35 -12.68 2.69 11.71
CA GLY A 35 -13.07 1.51 10.95
C GLY A 35 -12.47 1.46 9.54
N VAL A 36 -11.25 2.00 9.37
CA VAL A 36 -10.57 2.12 8.07
C VAL A 36 -10.09 0.76 7.58
N GLN A 37 -10.44 0.41 6.34
CA GLN A 37 -10.08 -0.86 5.70
C GLN A 37 -9.37 -0.68 4.35
N SER A 38 -9.28 0.54 3.85
CA SER A 38 -8.63 0.86 2.58
C SER A 38 -7.63 2.00 2.71
N MET A 39 -6.65 2.06 1.81
CA MET A 39 -5.71 3.18 1.72
C MET A 39 -6.43 4.51 1.49
N GLN A 40 -7.52 4.51 0.72
CA GLN A 40 -8.30 5.71 0.47
C GLN A 40 -8.96 6.23 1.74
N ASP A 41 -9.57 5.34 2.53
CA ASP A 41 -10.16 5.73 3.80
C ASP A 41 -9.11 6.26 4.78
N ALA A 42 -7.96 5.60 4.86
CA ALA A 42 -6.85 6.03 5.71
C ALA A 42 -6.34 7.44 5.37
N LEU A 43 -6.36 7.80 4.10
CA LEU A 43 -5.79 9.06 3.63
C LEU A 43 -6.80 10.20 3.49
N LYS A 44 -8.11 9.95 3.68
CA LYS A 44 -9.17 10.98 3.60
C LYS A 44 -8.93 12.18 4.49
N SER A 45 -8.39 11.96 5.67
CA SER A 45 -8.12 13.00 6.68
C SER A 45 -6.78 13.70 6.51
N VAL A 46 -5.96 13.29 5.53
CA VAL A 46 -4.64 13.88 5.31
C VAL A 46 -4.75 15.06 4.33
N PRO A 47 -4.50 16.30 4.76
CA PRO A 47 -4.64 17.48 3.90
C PRO A 47 -3.73 17.40 2.65
N GLY A 48 -4.22 17.90 1.52
CA GLY A 48 -3.45 17.97 0.27
C GLY A 48 -3.25 16.62 -0.44
N ILE A 49 -4.06 15.63 -0.09
CA ILE A 49 -4.15 14.32 -0.77
C ILE A 49 -5.40 14.33 -1.65
N GLY A 50 -5.22 13.98 -2.91
CA GLY A 50 -6.30 13.62 -3.82
C GLY A 50 -6.36 12.11 -3.99
N LEU A 51 -7.57 11.56 -3.96
CA LEU A 51 -7.81 10.13 -3.99
C LEU A 51 -8.58 9.75 -5.26
N SER A 52 -8.19 8.64 -5.87
CA SER A 52 -8.88 8.09 -7.03
C SER A 52 -8.67 6.56 -7.06
N HIS A 53 -9.49 5.87 -7.83
CA HIS A 53 -9.38 4.41 -7.99
C HIS A 53 -8.50 4.01 -9.19
N GLY A 54 -7.85 4.96 -9.84
CA GLY A 54 -7.14 4.71 -11.09
C GLY A 54 -8.07 4.08 -12.13
N ASP A 55 -7.62 2.99 -12.72
CA ASP A 55 -8.43 2.16 -13.62
C ASP A 55 -9.24 1.07 -12.86
N GLY A 56 -9.71 1.40 -11.65
CA GLY A 56 -10.59 0.56 -10.83
C GLY A 56 -9.92 -0.65 -10.18
N GLN A 57 -8.59 -0.70 -10.15
CA GLN A 57 -7.85 -1.88 -9.66
C GLN A 57 -6.66 -1.54 -8.77
N ARG A 58 -6.46 -0.27 -8.40
CA ARG A 58 -5.30 0.15 -7.61
C ARG A 58 -5.59 1.37 -6.75
N ASP A 59 -4.79 1.51 -5.70
CA ASP A 59 -4.71 2.77 -4.99
C ASP A 59 -4.04 3.80 -5.88
N GLN A 60 -4.74 4.89 -6.15
CA GLN A 60 -4.20 6.04 -6.86
C GLN A 60 -4.31 7.28 -6.01
N VAL A 61 -3.16 7.89 -5.74
CA VAL A 61 -3.02 9.05 -4.87
C VAL A 61 -2.31 10.16 -5.60
N THR A 62 -2.77 11.39 -5.39
CA THR A 62 -2.04 12.60 -5.75
C THR A 62 -1.66 13.36 -4.48
N ILE A 63 -0.46 13.88 -4.41
CA ILE A 63 0.05 14.65 -3.28
C ILE A 63 0.38 16.07 -3.79
N ARG A 64 -0.30 17.08 -3.26
CA ARG A 64 -0.14 18.47 -3.70
C ARG A 64 -0.28 18.66 -5.23
N GLY A 65 -1.18 17.89 -5.85
CA GLY A 65 -1.43 17.92 -7.31
C GLY A 65 -0.52 17.04 -8.16
N PHE A 66 0.53 16.46 -7.59
CA PHE A 66 1.42 15.53 -8.30
C PHE A 66 0.97 14.08 -8.10
N SER A 67 1.02 13.28 -9.17
CA SER A 67 0.73 11.85 -9.07
C SER A 67 1.79 11.15 -8.22
N ALA A 68 1.34 10.43 -7.19
CA ALA A 68 2.17 9.62 -6.29
C ALA A 68 1.89 8.12 -6.46
N ILE A 69 1.46 7.71 -7.65
CA ILE A 69 1.13 6.31 -7.95
C ILE A 69 2.33 5.38 -7.80
N ALA A 70 3.52 5.85 -8.17
CA ALA A 70 4.79 5.13 -8.06
C ALA A 70 5.60 5.51 -6.81
N ASP A 71 5.08 6.42 -5.99
CA ASP A 71 5.74 6.91 -4.78
C ASP A 71 5.20 6.21 -3.52
N GLN A 72 4.98 4.90 -3.66
CA GLN A 72 4.53 4.01 -2.60
C GLN A 72 5.72 3.21 -2.05
N PHE A 73 5.79 3.12 -0.74
CA PHE A 73 6.84 2.42 -0.01
C PHE A 73 6.26 1.54 1.09
N VAL A 74 7.01 0.53 1.48
CA VAL A 74 6.77 -0.30 2.65
C VAL A 74 8.08 -0.46 3.43
N ASP A 75 8.06 -0.09 4.71
CA ASP A 75 9.25 -0.08 5.59
C ASP A 75 10.47 0.65 4.99
N GLY A 76 10.19 1.69 4.18
CA GLY A 76 11.21 2.50 3.49
C GLY A 76 11.71 1.93 2.16
N LEU A 77 11.27 0.74 1.76
CA LEU A 77 11.61 0.12 0.47
C LEU A 77 10.46 0.33 -0.53
N ARG A 78 10.79 0.46 -1.81
CA ARG A 78 9.82 0.75 -2.88
C ARG A 78 8.80 -0.36 -3.05
N ASP A 79 7.54 0.03 -3.22
CA ASP A 79 6.38 -0.83 -3.48
C ASP A 79 5.42 -0.15 -4.46
N ASP A 80 5.86 0.02 -5.69
CA ASP A 80 5.18 0.77 -6.74
C ASP A 80 4.34 -0.10 -7.70
N ALA A 81 4.15 -1.38 -7.41
CA ALA A 81 3.21 -2.24 -8.11
C ALA A 81 1.77 -1.74 -7.96
N LEU A 82 0.95 -1.93 -9.00
CA LEU A 82 -0.34 -1.28 -9.15
C LEU A 82 -1.49 -2.18 -8.65
N TYR A 83 -1.71 -2.22 -7.34
CA TYR A 83 -2.75 -3.02 -6.70
C TYR A 83 -3.45 -2.25 -5.56
N PHE A 84 -4.56 -2.78 -5.04
CA PHE A 84 -5.18 -2.31 -3.81
C PHE A 84 -4.53 -2.98 -2.60
N ARG A 85 -4.06 -2.19 -1.67
CA ARG A 85 -3.33 -2.65 -0.49
C ARG A 85 -4.26 -2.95 0.67
N ASP A 86 -4.01 -4.04 1.37
CA ASP A 86 -4.68 -4.34 2.64
C ASP A 86 -3.93 -3.70 3.81
N LEU A 87 -4.65 -3.33 4.86
CA LEU A 87 -4.10 -2.63 6.02
C LEU A 87 -3.96 -3.51 7.27
N SER A 88 -4.32 -4.80 7.22
CA SER A 88 -4.28 -5.69 8.39
C SER A 88 -2.88 -5.84 9.00
N ASN A 89 -1.83 -5.76 8.16
CA ASN A 89 -0.42 -5.83 8.59
C ASN A 89 0.23 -4.43 8.75
N ILE A 90 -0.55 -3.35 8.83
CA ILE A 90 0.00 -1.98 8.89
C ILE A 90 -0.14 -1.41 10.30
N GLU A 91 0.98 -0.94 10.85
CA GLU A 91 1.07 -0.25 12.14
C GLU A 91 0.79 1.24 12.01
N GLN A 92 1.29 1.87 10.95
CA GLN A 92 1.04 3.27 10.63
C GLN A 92 1.30 3.56 9.16
N ILE A 93 0.68 4.64 8.67
CA ILE A 93 0.91 5.19 7.34
C ILE A 93 1.53 6.56 7.51
N GLU A 94 2.68 6.77 6.88
CA GLU A 94 3.40 8.03 6.90
C GLU A 94 3.30 8.68 5.53
N VAL A 95 2.83 9.92 5.48
CA VAL A 95 2.75 10.73 4.26
C VAL A 95 3.76 11.85 4.37
N LEU A 96 4.83 11.73 3.62
CA LEU A 96 5.85 12.76 3.49
C LEU A 96 5.48 13.67 2.32
N LYS A 97 5.36 14.97 2.55
CA LYS A 97 4.96 15.95 1.53
C LYS A 97 6.12 16.83 1.11
N GLY A 98 6.32 16.95 -0.18
CA GLY A 98 7.42 17.67 -0.80
C GLY A 98 8.53 16.74 -1.30
N PRO A 99 9.60 17.28 -1.89
CA PRO A 99 10.66 16.48 -2.50
C PRO A 99 11.38 15.61 -1.46
N ALA A 100 11.47 14.32 -1.75
CA ALA A 100 12.12 13.33 -0.90
C ALA A 100 13.15 12.46 -1.65
N SER A 101 13.51 12.87 -2.87
CA SER A 101 14.38 12.11 -3.77
C SER A 101 15.77 11.87 -3.23
N VAL A 102 16.29 12.73 -2.34
CA VAL A 102 17.57 12.52 -1.68
C VAL A 102 17.62 11.25 -0.83
N LEU A 103 16.47 10.90 -0.19
CA LEU A 103 16.37 9.71 0.68
C LEU A 103 15.74 8.51 -0.02
N TYR A 104 14.90 8.75 -1.04
CA TYR A 104 14.04 7.74 -1.64
C TYR A 104 14.25 7.57 -3.16
N GLY A 105 15.26 8.24 -3.72
CA GLY A 105 15.61 8.13 -5.13
C GLY A 105 14.57 8.75 -6.06
N ARG A 106 14.33 8.14 -7.22
CA ARG A 106 13.45 8.63 -8.29
C ARG A 106 12.01 8.86 -7.81
N GLY A 107 11.33 9.84 -8.38
CA GLY A 107 9.95 10.21 -8.07
C GLY A 107 9.84 11.22 -6.93
N SER A 108 8.73 11.19 -6.21
CA SER A 108 8.51 11.98 -4.97
C SER A 108 8.49 13.50 -5.15
N SER A 109 8.04 14.01 -6.30
CA SER A 109 7.92 15.47 -6.52
C SER A 109 6.90 16.11 -5.57
N GLY A 110 5.74 15.48 -5.41
CA GLY A 110 4.69 15.91 -4.46
C GLY A 110 4.91 15.37 -3.06
N GLY A 111 5.58 14.24 -2.96
CA GLY A 111 5.78 13.49 -1.72
C GLY A 111 5.68 11.98 -1.94
N LEU A 112 5.68 11.24 -0.85
CA LEU A 112 5.56 9.78 -0.86
C LEU A 112 4.65 9.28 0.27
N ILE A 113 4.23 8.03 0.13
CA ILE A 113 3.49 7.30 1.15
C ILE A 113 4.30 6.08 1.56
N ASN A 114 4.62 5.99 2.85
CA ASN A 114 5.31 4.84 3.41
C ASN A 114 4.41 4.13 4.42
N ARG A 115 4.20 2.85 4.22
CA ARG A 115 3.46 1.97 5.12
C ARG A 115 4.45 1.26 6.02
N ILE A 116 4.29 1.42 7.32
CA ILE A 116 5.09 0.73 8.32
C ILE A 116 4.34 -0.53 8.71
N THR A 117 4.94 -1.68 8.47
CA THR A 117 4.34 -2.97 8.82
C THR A 117 4.45 -3.26 10.30
N LYS A 118 3.52 -4.05 10.80
CA LYS A 118 3.53 -4.57 12.17
C LYS A 118 4.74 -5.45 12.40
N LYS A 119 5.47 -5.20 13.48
CA LYS A 119 6.70 -5.93 13.80
C LYS A 119 6.51 -6.86 15.00
N PRO A 120 7.29 -7.98 15.09
CA PRO A 120 7.41 -8.77 16.33
C PRO A 120 8.02 -7.92 17.44
N GLY A 121 7.77 -8.31 18.70
CA GLY A 121 8.34 -7.65 19.87
C GLY A 121 7.32 -7.36 20.96
N ILE A 122 6.09 -7.76 20.75
CA ILE A 122 4.99 -7.68 21.72
C ILE A 122 4.33 -9.05 21.91
N ASN A 123 3.56 -9.20 22.97
CA ASN A 123 2.66 -10.33 23.16
C ASN A 123 1.24 -9.86 22.90
N LEU A 124 0.61 -10.39 21.87
CA LEU A 124 -0.72 -9.97 21.42
C LEU A 124 -1.50 -11.17 20.88
N SER A 125 -2.81 -11.20 21.11
CA SER A 125 -3.75 -12.10 20.44
C SER A 125 -5.05 -11.34 20.24
N GLU A 126 -5.32 -10.96 19.01
CA GLU A 126 -6.52 -10.22 18.63
C GLU A 126 -7.25 -10.94 17.49
N ILE A 127 -8.56 -10.94 17.55
CA ILE A 127 -9.45 -11.35 16.46
C ILE A 127 -10.46 -10.23 16.30
N GLY A 128 -10.65 -9.78 15.06
CA GLY A 128 -11.62 -8.77 14.67
C GLY A 128 -12.65 -9.33 13.72
N LEU A 129 -13.92 -8.94 13.89
CA LEU A 129 -14.99 -9.20 12.96
C LEU A 129 -15.70 -7.89 12.62
N THR A 130 -15.82 -7.61 11.34
CA THR A 130 -16.55 -6.43 10.83
C THR A 130 -17.68 -6.90 9.94
N LEU A 131 -18.89 -6.41 10.22
CA LEU A 131 -20.07 -6.58 9.40
C LEU A 131 -20.55 -5.21 8.95
N GLY A 132 -20.91 -5.08 7.70
CA GLY A 132 -21.35 -3.80 7.13
C GLY A 132 -22.48 -3.94 6.12
N SER A 133 -22.85 -2.81 5.54
CA SER A 133 -23.82 -2.75 4.45
C SER A 133 -23.31 -3.53 3.23
N TRP A 134 -24.23 -3.91 2.35
CA TRP A 134 -23.94 -4.67 1.12
C TRP A 134 -23.15 -5.95 1.37
N ASN A 135 -23.60 -6.75 2.35
CA ASN A 135 -23.03 -8.04 2.70
C ASN A 135 -21.54 -7.99 3.07
N GLN A 136 -21.04 -6.83 3.47
CA GLN A 136 -19.64 -6.75 3.90
C GLN A 136 -19.41 -7.62 5.13
N ARG A 137 -18.41 -8.48 5.03
CA ARG A 137 -17.94 -9.37 6.10
C ARG A 137 -16.42 -9.40 6.03
N ARG A 138 -15.80 -8.96 7.11
CA ARG A 138 -14.34 -9.01 7.25
C ARG A 138 -13.96 -9.66 8.57
N GLY A 139 -13.12 -10.69 8.49
CA GLY A 139 -12.45 -11.31 9.63
C GLY A 139 -10.98 -10.97 9.61
N GLU A 140 -10.41 -10.62 10.76
CA GLU A 140 -8.99 -10.30 10.94
C GLU A 140 -8.43 -11.00 12.16
N PHE A 141 -7.14 -11.29 12.13
CA PHE A 141 -6.41 -11.73 13.31
C PHE A 141 -5.02 -11.10 13.37
N ASP A 142 -4.50 -10.95 14.59
CA ASP A 142 -3.15 -10.46 14.87
C ASP A 142 -2.61 -11.25 16.08
N LEU A 143 -1.63 -12.11 15.82
CA LEU A 143 -1.00 -12.96 16.81
C LEU A 143 0.49 -12.63 16.88
N ALA A 144 0.96 -12.20 18.04
CA ALA A 144 2.38 -11.93 18.28
C ALA A 144 2.85 -12.58 19.59
N ARG A 145 4.08 -13.06 19.59
CA ARG A 145 4.76 -13.60 20.79
C ARG A 145 6.21 -13.16 20.80
N ALA A 146 6.62 -12.64 21.95
CA ALA A 146 7.99 -12.21 22.22
C ALA A 146 8.36 -12.63 23.66
N PRO A 147 8.70 -13.91 23.90
CA PRO A 147 9.11 -14.37 25.23
C PRO A 147 10.37 -13.64 25.70
N GLU A 148 10.44 -13.27 26.98
CA GLU A 148 11.53 -12.44 27.53
C GLU A 148 12.92 -13.11 27.37
N ASP A 149 12.99 -14.43 27.61
CA ASP A 149 14.24 -15.20 27.52
C ASP A 149 14.53 -15.75 26.12
N SER A 150 13.72 -15.40 25.12
CA SER A 150 13.87 -15.92 23.76
C SER A 150 14.62 -14.94 22.87
N ARG A 151 15.52 -15.51 22.06
CA ARG A 151 16.12 -14.76 20.92
C ARG A 151 15.17 -14.61 19.74
N PHE A 152 14.02 -15.27 19.79
CA PHE A 152 13.03 -15.25 18.72
C PHE A 152 11.75 -14.57 19.18
N ALA A 153 11.22 -13.72 18.33
CA ALA A 153 9.87 -13.18 18.43
C ALA A 153 9.18 -13.29 17.07
N PHE A 154 7.88 -13.56 17.06
CA PHE A 154 7.14 -13.66 15.81
C PHE A 154 5.84 -12.86 15.86
N ARG A 155 5.34 -12.47 14.69
CA ARG A 155 3.99 -11.92 14.51
C ARG A 155 3.39 -12.45 13.21
N ILE A 156 2.11 -12.82 13.27
CA ILE A 156 1.33 -13.28 12.13
C ILE A 156 0.03 -12.49 12.13
N THR A 157 -0.29 -11.87 11.01
CA THR A 157 -1.53 -11.13 10.79
C THR A 157 -2.24 -11.67 9.56
N GLY A 158 -3.56 -11.60 9.56
CA GLY A 158 -4.32 -12.00 8.39
C GLY A 158 -5.68 -11.34 8.35
N ALA A 159 -6.24 -11.24 7.15
CA ALA A 159 -7.58 -10.74 6.90
C ALA A 159 -8.24 -11.49 5.74
N MET A 160 -9.55 -11.71 5.86
CA MET A 160 -10.41 -12.20 4.80
C MET A 160 -11.61 -11.29 4.71
N GLU A 161 -11.90 -10.77 3.52
CA GLU A 161 -12.99 -9.81 3.29
C GLU A 161 -13.82 -10.20 2.08
N ARG A 162 -15.13 -10.12 2.23
CA ARG A 162 -16.10 -10.19 1.14
C ARG A 162 -17.10 -9.08 1.29
N ALA A 163 -17.43 -8.43 0.19
CA ALA A 163 -18.44 -7.38 0.15
C ALA A 163 -19.09 -7.33 -1.23
N ASP A 164 -20.35 -6.90 -1.26
CA ASP A 164 -21.00 -6.34 -2.44
C ASP A 164 -20.84 -4.81 -2.42
N SER A 165 -21.60 -4.08 -3.22
CA SER A 165 -21.61 -2.62 -3.25
C SER A 165 -23.02 -2.09 -3.46
N TYR A 166 -23.21 -0.79 -3.24
CA TYR A 166 -24.44 -0.08 -3.66
C TYR A 166 -24.60 -0.06 -5.19
N ARG A 167 -23.50 -0.27 -5.92
CA ARG A 167 -23.50 -0.37 -7.38
C ARG A 167 -23.73 -1.80 -7.81
N ASP A 168 -24.62 -1.99 -8.77
CA ASP A 168 -25.00 -3.29 -9.29
C ASP A 168 -23.77 -4.09 -9.75
N GLN A 169 -23.79 -5.39 -9.50
CA GLN A 169 -22.75 -6.36 -9.83
C GLN A 169 -21.39 -6.19 -9.15
N GLN A 170 -21.10 -5.05 -8.53
CA GLN A 170 -19.85 -4.84 -7.82
C GLN A 170 -19.67 -5.82 -6.67
N PHE A 171 -18.45 -6.35 -6.53
CA PHE A 171 -18.04 -7.19 -5.41
C PHE A 171 -16.55 -7.02 -5.10
N LEU A 172 -16.16 -7.45 -3.91
CA LEU A 172 -14.81 -7.59 -3.43
C LEU A 172 -14.67 -8.95 -2.75
N ASP A 173 -13.61 -9.69 -3.09
CA ASP A 173 -13.11 -10.87 -2.36
C ASP A 173 -11.60 -10.71 -2.17
N ARG A 174 -11.19 -10.51 -0.92
CA ARG A 174 -9.78 -10.22 -0.57
C ARG A 174 -9.31 -11.16 0.52
N ASN A 175 -8.07 -11.64 0.37
CA ASN A 175 -7.38 -12.41 1.38
C ASN A 175 -5.97 -11.83 1.54
N ALA A 176 -5.56 -11.59 2.78
CA ALA A 176 -4.24 -11.11 3.15
C ALA A 176 -3.66 -11.96 4.28
N LEU A 177 -2.39 -12.28 4.19
CA LEU A 177 -1.65 -12.99 5.22
C LEU A 177 -0.23 -12.44 5.27
N ALA A 178 0.25 -12.11 6.45
CA ALA A 178 1.62 -11.70 6.66
C ALA A 178 2.21 -12.38 7.88
N ALA A 179 3.48 -12.77 7.78
CA ALA A 179 4.22 -13.35 8.89
C ALA A 179 5.59 -12.68 9.00
N SER A 180 6.05 -12.49 10.22
CA SER A 180 7.36 -11.93 10.51
C SER A 180 8.02 -12.65 11.67
N LEU A 181 9.34 -12.84 11.57
CA LEU A 181 10.20 -13.49 12.56
C LEU A 181 11.41 -12.59 12.84
N LEU A 182 11.55 -12.18 14.08
CA LEU A 182 12.73 -11.46 14.56
C LEU A 182 13.66 -12.44 15.29
N PHE A 183 14.91 -12.47 14.87
CA PHE A 183 15.98 -13.18 15.54
C PHE A 183 16.99 -12.19 16.13
N LYS A 184 17.18 -12.21 17.43
CA LYS A 184 18.19 -11.44 18.16
C LYS A 184 19.45 -12.29 18.30
N ALA A 185 20.40 -12.14 17.38
CA ALA A 185 21.66 -12.89 17.42
C ALA A 185 22.51 -12.47 18.62
N SER A 186 22.50 -11.16 18.97
CA SER A 186 23.14 -10.58 20.15
C SER A 186 22.36 -9.33 20.59
N ALA A 187 22.85 -8.64 21.61
CA ALA A 187 22.34 -7.32 22.01
C ALA A 187 22.48 -6.26 20.91
N ASP A 188 23.45 -6.43 20.00
CA ASP A 188 23.79 -5.48 18.96
C ASP A 188 23.37 -5.94 17.56
N THR A 189 22.91 -7.18 17.40
CA THR A 189 22.59 -7.77 16.09
C THR A 189 21.21 -8.38 16.07
N SER A 190 20.39 -7.94 15.15
CA SER A 190 19.06 -8.53 14.90
C SER A 190 18.82 -8.76 13.42
N LEU A 191 18.07 -9.82 13.13
CA LEU A 191 17.61 -10.18 11.79
C LEU A 191 16.08 -10.30 11.81
N LEU A 192 15.42 -9.56 10.95
CA LEU A 192 13.97 -9.62 10.74
C LEU A 192 13.69 -10.24 9.38
N VAL A 193 12.91 -11.31 9.36
CA VAL A 193 12.38 -11.95 8.14
C VAL A 193 10.91 -11.63 8.05
N GLN A 194 10.43 -11.29 6.86
CA GLN A 194 9.02 -10.99 6.60
C GLN A 194 8.55 -11.67 5.32
N VAL A 195 7.32 -12.16 5.33
CA VAL A 195 6.64 -12.70 4.15
C VAL A 195 5.22 -12.18 4.14
N ASP A 196 4.73 -11.78 2.97
CA ASP A 196 3.38 -11.27 2.78
C ASP A 196 2.75 -11.92 1.55
N HIS A 197 1.46 -12.21 1.65
CA HIS A 197 0.61 -12.67 0.55
C HIS A 197 -0.67 -11.85 0.53
N LEU A 198 -1.04 -11.34 -0.63
CA LEU A 198 -2.31 -10.65 -0.87
C LEU A 198 -2.93 -11.17 -2.16
N LYS A 199 -4.19 -11.55 -2.11
CA LYS A 199 -5.03 -11.79 -3.29
C LYS A 199 -6.28 -10.95 -3.19
N ASP A 200 -6.57 -10.19 -4.26
CA ASP A 200 -7.73 -9.31 -4.36
C ASP A 200 -8.45 -9.56 -5.68
N SER A 201 -9.70 -9.97 -5.59
CA SER A 201 -10.59 -10.19 -6.73
C SER A 201 -11.77 -9.25 -6.63
N ARG A 202 -12.04 -8.51 -7.68
CA ARG A 202 -13.14 -7.54 -7.72
C ARG A 202 -13.64 -7.30 -9.14
N LEU A 203 -14.79 -6.66 -9.23
CA LEU A 203 -15.24 -6.07 -10.47
C LEU A 203 -14.60 -4.69 -10.63
N THR A 204 -14.06 -4.41 -11.82
CA THR A 204 -13.54 -3.09 -12.18
C THR A 204 -14.71 -2.15 -12.48
N ASP A 205 -14.80 -1.03 -11.76
CA ASP A 205 -15.85 -0.04 -11.94
C ASP A 205 -15.26 1.30 -12.36
N PHE A 206 -15.69 1.82 -13.50
CA PHE A 206 -15.29 3.13 -14.02
C PHE A 206 -16.33 4.23 -13.72
N GLY A 207 -17.35 3.90 -12.94
CA GLY A 207 -18.36 4.84 -12.51
C GLY A 207 -19.46 5.13 -13.54
N ILE A 208 -20.15 6.24 -13.33
CA ILE A 208 -21.20 6.76 -14.22
C ILE A 208 -20.53 7.67 -15.24
N PRO A 209 -20.82 7.48 -16.56
CA PRO A 209 -20.22 8.33 -17.59
C PRO A 209 -20.68 9.79 -17.45
N ALA A 210 -19.83 10.70 -17.91
CA ALA A 210 -20.12 12.13 -17.91
C ALA A 210 -20.55 12.59 -19.29
N LEU A 211 -21.51 13.52 -19.33
CA LEU A 211 -21.94 14.26 -20.49
C LEU A 211 -21.92 15.77 -20.16
N TYR A 212 -21.33 16.59 -21.00
CA TYR A 212 -21.17 18.04 -20.77
C TYR A 212 -20.53 18.39 -19.39
N GLY A 213 -19.56 17.58 -18.95
CA GLY A 213 -18.84 17.79 -17.69
C GLY A 213 -19.61 17.43 -16.42
N ARG A 214 -20.74 16.75 -16.52
CA ARG A 214 -21.56 16.27 -15.39
C ARG A 214 -21.88 14.79 -15.56
N PRO A 215 -21.98 14.02 -14.47
CA PRO A 215 -22.50 12.66 -14.54
C PRO A 215 -23.90 12.68 -15.16
N ILE A 216 -24.21 11.70 -16.02
CA ILE A 216 -25.55 11.53 -16.54
C ILE A 216 -26.54 11.21 -15.40
N ASN A 217 -27.79 11.63 -15.57
CA ASN A 217 -28.82 11.48 -14.55
C ASN A 217 -29.39 10.04 -14.58
N VAL A 218 -28.78 9.17 -13.79
CA VAL A 218 -29.20 7.78 -13.61
C VAL A 218 -29.09 7.41 -12.12
N PRO A 219 -29.79 6.34 -11.65
CA PRO A 219 -29.61 5.86 -10.30
C PRO A 219 -28.13 5.58 -9.99
N ALA A 220 -27.68 5.93 -8.78
CA ALA A 220 -26.28 5.76 -8.36
C ALA A 220 -25.81 4.29 -8.41
N GLY A 221 -26.74 3.35 -8.29
CA GLY A 221 -26.48 1.92 -8.40
C GLY A 221 -26.21 1.41 -9.82
N THR A 222 -26.50 2.21 -10.86
CA THR A 222 -26.37 1.75 -12.26
C THR A 222 -24.93 1.37 -12.58
N TYR A 223 -24.73 0.16 -13.04
CA TYR A 223 -23.45 -0.35 -13.54
C TYR A 223 -23.45 -0.36 -15.07
N TYR A 224 -22.42 0.26 -15.66
CA TYR A 224 -22.21 0.32 -17.11
C TYR A 224 -21.14 -0.70 -17.52
N GLY A 225 -21.52 -1.91 -17.73
CA GLY A 225 -20.65 -3.00 -18.13
C GLY A 225 -21.44 -4.18 -18.66
N ALA A 226 -20.82 -5.35 -18.77
CA ALA A 226 -21.47 -6.57 -19.23
C ALA A 226 -22.58 -7.00 -18.24
N ALA A 227 -23.69 -7.50 -18.79
CA ALA A 227 -24.81 -7.98 -17.97
C ALA A 227 -24.41 -9.17 -17.05
N ASN A 228 -23.39 -9.94 -17.42
CA ASN A 228 -22.83 -11.04 -16.66
C ASN A 228 -21.45 -10.70 -16.05
N ALA A 229 -21.17 -9.46 -15.72
CA ALA A 229 -19.85 -8.95 -15.34
C ALA A 229 -19.21 -9.74 -14.19
N ARG A 230 -19.97 -10.19 -13.19
CA ARG A 230 -19.43 -11.02 -12.09
C ARG A 230 -18.76 -12.32 -12.56
N ALA A 231 -19.11 -12.82 -13.73
CA ALA A 231 -18.45 -13.98 -14.34
C ALA A 231 -17.42 -13.60 -15.41
N ALA A 232 -17.69 -12.53 -16.15
CA ALA A 232 -16.92 -12.17 -17.36
C ALA A 232 -15.84 -11.13 -17.13
N ASP A 233 -16.06 -10.18 -16.21
CA ASP A 233 -15.27 -8.95 -16.06
C ASP A 233 -14.53 -8.87 -14.70
N VAL A 234 -14.07 -10.01 -14.21
CA VAL A 234 -13.33 -10.08 -12.94
C VAL A 234 -11.90 -9.60 -13.12
N SER A 235 -11.45 -8.75 -12.22
CA SER A 235 -10.04 -8.35 -12.04
C SER A 235 -9.48 -9.06 -10.81
N THR A 236 -8.40 -9.81 -10.98
CA THR A 236 -7.70 -10.49 -9.89
C THR A 236 -6.24 -10.05 -9.87
N SER A 237 -5.79 -9.55 -8.73
CA SER A 237 -4.38 -9.27 -8.46
C SER A 237 -3.86 -10.16 -7.34
N THR A 238 -2.62 -10.60 -7.49
CA THR A 238 -1.90 -11.39 -6.47
C THR A 238 -0.54 -10.75 -6.24
N VAL A 239 -0.18 -10.55 -4.97
CA VAL A 239 1.13 -10.02 -4.58
C VAL A 239 1.72 -10.96 -3.54
N ASN A 240 2.95 -11.37 -3.76
CA ASN A 240 3.75 -12.05 -2.77
C ASN A 240 4.99 -11.21 -2.49
N SER A 241 5.43 -11.11 -1.24
CA SER A 241 6.68 -10.45 -0.95
C SER A 241 7.49 -11.17 0.12
N PHE A 242 8.79 -10.99 0.03
CA PHE A 242 9.77 -11.45 1.00
C PHE A 242 10.65 -10.27 1.40
N GLY A 243 10.84 -10.08 2.69
CA GLY A 243 11.69 -9.06 3.27
C GLY A 243 12.72 -9.63 4.23
N LEU A 244 13.92 -9.04 4.21
CA LEU A 244 14.99 -9.34 5.16
C LEU A 244 15.60 -8.03 5.63
N THR A 245 15.68 -7.82 6.94
CA THR A 245 16.34 -6.64 7.52
C THR A 245 17.34 -7.07 8.57
N LEU A 246 18.60 -6.73 8.33
CA LEU A 246 19.70 -6.87 9.28
C LEU A 246 19.97 -5.52 9.93
N ASN A 247 19.97 -5.47 11.26
CA ASN A 247 20.47 -4.34 12.01
C ASN A 247 21.69 -4.80 12.83
N HIS A 248 22.76 -4.02 12.79
CA HIS A 248 23.96 -4.28 13.58
C HIS A 248 24.53 -2.96 14.13
N ARG A 249 24.80 -2.94 15.41
CA ARG A 249 25.46 -1.83 16.09
C ARG A 249 26.91 -2.23 16.39
N PHE A 250 27.85 -1.64 15.69
CA PHE A 250 29.29 -1.87 15.91
C PHE A 250 29.74 -1.28 17.26
N ASN A 251 29.23 -0.10 17.58
CA ASN A 251 29.47 0.62 18.83
C ASN A 251 28.38 1.72 18.99
N GLU A 252 28.51 2.60 19.99
CA GLU A 252 27.56 3.69 20.24
C GLU A 252 27.51 4.74 19.11
N GLN A 253 28.59 4.85 18.35
CA GLN A 253 28.72 5.82 17.26
C GLN A 253 28.34 5.26 15.90
N LEU A 254 28.49 3.95 15.67
CA LEU A 254 28.39 3.35 14.34
C LEU A 254 27.38 2.21 14.31
N SER A 255 26.39 2.33 13.44
CA SER A 255 25.39 1.30 13.20
C SER A 255 25.09 1.09 11.73
N LEU A 256 24.80 -0.14 11.36
CA LEU A 256 24.47 -0.60 10.02
C LEU A 256 23.03 -1.11 10.00
N ARG A 257 22.29 -0.72 8.98
CA ARG A 257 21.05 -1.37 8.56
C ARG A 257 21.19 -1.81 7.11
N ASN A 258 20.90 -3.07 6.84
CA ASN A 258 20.70 -3.56 5.48
C ASN A 258 19.28 -4.13 5.38
N ALA A 259 18.53 -3.66 4.40
CA ALA A 259 17.16 -4.13 4.15
C ALA A 259 17.06 -4.58 2.70
N LEU A 260 16.48 -5.76 2.51
CA LEU A 260 16.21 -6.37 1.23
C LEU A 260 14.70 -6.61 1.12
N ARG A 261 14.13 -6.36 -0.05
CA ARG A 261 12.78 -6.74 -0.42
C ARG A 261 12.77 -7.34 -1.82
N TYR A 262 12.11 -8.46 -1.94
CA TYR A 262 11.68 -9.04 -3.20
C TYR A 262 10.16 -9.08 -3.24
N TYR A 263 9.55 -8.80 -4.39
CA TYR A 263 8.14 -9.02 -4.60
C TYR A 263 7.87 -9.58 -5.99
N ASP A 264 6.77 -10.29 -6.07
CA ASP A 264 6.14 -10.80 -7.26
C ASP A 264 4.69 -10.32 -7.29
N TYR A 265 4.26 -9.76 -8.42
CA TYR A 265 2.92 -9.23 -8.63
C TYR A 265 2.36 -9.72 -9.94
N SER A 266 1.17 -10.28 -9.91
CA SER A 266 0.41 -10.65 -11.10
C SER A 266 -0.98 -10.02 -11.10
N LEU A 267 -1.42 -9.61 -12.29
CA LEU A 267 -2.76 -9.08 -12.55
C LEU A 267 -3.35 -9.77 -13.77
N VAL A 268 -4.57 -10.24 -13.62
CA VAL A 268 -5.44 -10.58 -14.75
C VAL A 268 -6.72 -9.76 -14.62
N ARG A 269 -6.95 -8.82 -15.53
CA ARG A 269 -8.14 -7.97 -15.56
C ARG A 269 -8.93 -8.19 -16.83
N ARG A 270 -10.19 -8.49 -16.67
CA ARG A 270 -11.20 -8.41 -17.71
C ARG A 270 -12.19 -7.33 -17.31
N ASN A 271 -12.57 -6.47 -18.23
CA ASN A 271 -13.50 -5.39 -17.91
C ASN A 271 -14.23 -4.92 -19.17
N THR A 272 -15.46 -4.47 -18.97
CA THR A 272 -16.22 -3.71 -19.95
C THR A 272 -16.31 -2.27 -19.49
N LEU A 273 -15.86 -1.34 -20.33
CA LEU A 273 -15.77 0.08 -20.04
C LEU A 273 -16.84 0.83 -20.80
N VAL A 274 -17.50 1.76 -20.15
CA VAL A 274 -18.35 2.73 -20.81
C VAL A 274 -17.50 3.82 -21.46
N GLY A 275 -17.78 4.10 -22.71
CA GLY A 275 -17.13 5.16 -23.51
C GLY A 275 -18.03 6.37 -23.69
N SER A 276 -18.20 6.81 -24.94
CA SER A 276 -19.01 7.98 -25.29
C SER A 276 -20.52 7.71 -25.09
N VAL A 277 -21.23 8.74 -24.64
CA VAL A 277 -22.69 8.75 -24.51
C VAL A 277 -23.29 9.44 -25.72
N ASN A 278 -24.32 8.83 -26.31
CA ASN A 278 -25.17 9.45 -27.35
C ASN A 278 -26.52 9.77 -26.72
N GLU A 279 -26.74 11.04 -26.40
CA GLU A 279 -27.95 11.52 -25.75
C GLU A 279 -29.20 11.35 -26.60
N ALA A 280 -29.10 11.63 -27.93
CA ALA A 280 -30.21 11.54 -28.84
C ALA A 280 -30.71 10.09 -29.05
N ALA A 281 -29.79 9.12 -29.02
CA ALA A 281 -30.10 7.72 -29.15
C ALA A 281 -30.30 7.02 -27.80
N LEU A 282 -30.04 7.68 -26.68
CA LEU A 282 -30.04 7.12 -25.32
C LEU A 282 -29.13 5.89 -25.18
N THR A 283 -27.98 5.92 -25.85
CA THR A 283 -27.02 4.81 -25.86
C THR A 283 -25.64 5.23 -25.35
N ALA A 284 -24.86 4.26 -24.93
CA ALA A 284 -23.44 4.45 -24.62
C ALA A 284 -22.60 3.40 -25.36
N SER A 285 -21.45 3.81 -25.86
CA SER A 285 -20.49 2.86 -26.44
C SER A 285 -19.80 2.06 -25.33
N LEU A 286 -19.54 0.78 -25.57
CA LEU A 286 -18.81 -0.06 -24.66
C LEU A 286 -17.51 -0.57 -25.30
N THR A 287 -16.47 -0.67 -24.52
CA THR A 287 -15.18 -1.23 -24.90
C THR A 287 -14.81 -2.36 -23.97
N ARG A 288 -14.46 -3.51 -24.51
CA ARG A 288 -13.99 -4.63 -23.71
C ARG A 288 -12.46 -4.59 -23.62
N GLY A 289 -11.95 -4.69 -22.41
CA GLY A 289 -10.54 -4.73 -22.13
C GLY A 289 -10.08 -6.04 -21.51
N TYR A 290 -8.89 -6.48 -21.90
CA TYR A 290 -8.17 -7.57 -21.26
C TYR A 290 -6.75 -7.10 -20.98
N VAL A 291 -6.33 -7.19 -19.73
CA VAL A 291 -4.98 -6.80 -19.29
C VAL A 291 -4.38 -7.93 -18.49
N THR A 292 -3.19 -8.34 -18.84
CA THR A 292 -2.31 -9.08 -17.93
C THR A 292 -1.12 -8.21 -17.58
N ARG A 293 -0.64 -8.35 -16.36
CA ARG A 293 0.59 -7.71 -15.91
C ARG A 293 1.30 -8.63 -14.95
N ASP A 294 2.56 -8.89 -15.25
CA ASP A 294 3.47 -9.63 -14.39
C ASP A 294 4.66 -8.73 -14.07
N GLU A 295 4.90 -8.53 -12.78
CA GLU A 295 6.00 -7.69 -12.30
C GLU A 295 6.76 -8.42 -11.20
N ASP A 296 8.07 -8.37 -11.24
CA ASP A 296 8.91 -8.72 -10.13
C ASP A 296 9.87 -7.58 -9.77
N GLY A 297 10.17 -7.43 -8.52
CA GLY A 297 11.06 -6.39 -8.05
C GLY A 297 11.98 -6.85 -6.93
N PHE A 298 13.24 -6.47 -7.05
CA PHE A 298 14.25 -6.66 -6.02
C PHE A 298 14.83 -5.31 -5.63
N PHE A 299 14.86 -5.03 -4.34
CA PHE A 299 15.46 -3.84 -3.76
C PHE A 299 16.35 -4.21 -2.59
N ASN A 300 17.54 -3.64 -2.55
CA ASN A 300 18.42 -3.71 -1.40
C ASN A 300 18.89 -2.32 -1.03
N GLN A 301 18.82 -2.00 0.24
CA GLN A 301 19.21 -0.72 0.80
C GLN A 301 20.14 -0.95 1.97
N THR A 302 21.34 -0.38 1.89
CA THR A 302 22.34 -0.39 2.95
C THR A 302 22.52 1.01 3.50
N GLU A 303 22.41 1.16 4.79
CA GLU A 303 22.48 2.42 5.51
C GLU A 303 23.49 2.30 6.65
N LEU A 304 24.45 3.21 6.68
CA LEU A 304 25.44 3.32 7.76
C LEU A 304 25.23 4.66 8.47
N THR A 305 24.87 4.61 9.73
CA THR A 305 24.70 5.79 10.57
C THR A 305 25.95 5.99 11.42
N HIS A 306 26.53 7.18 11.35
CA HIS A 306 27.73 7.55 12.12
C HIS A 306 27.47 8.80 12.93
N LYS A 307 27.55 8.68 14.26
CA LYS A 307 27.50 9.81 15.21
C LYS A 307 28.91 10.24 15.56
N THR A 308 29.21 11.51 15.45
CA THR A 308 30.56 12.05 15.75
C THR A 308 30.48 13.45 16.32
N GLN A 309 31.53 13.88 16.95
CA GLN A 309 31.70 15.26 17.37
C GLN A 309 32.80 15.92 16.55
N LEU A 310 32.52 17.06 15.95
CA LEU A 310 33.47 17.88 15.22
C LEU A 310 33.28 19.34 15.62
N ALA A 311 34.35 20.01 15.94
CA ALA A 311 34.36 21.43 16.38
C ALA A 311 33.37 21.74 17.54
N GLY A 312 33.23 20.79 18.48
CA GLY A 312 32.31 20.93 19.63
C GLY A 312 30.83 20.72 19.32
N MET A 313 30.47 20.37 18.08
CA MET A 313 29.12 20.09 17.65
C MET A 313 28.89 18.59 17.46
N ASN A 314 27.71 18.12 17.80
CA ASN A 314 27.27 16.76 17.53
C ASN A 314 26.81 16.64 16.06
N HIS A 315 27.38 15.70 15.33
CA HIS A 315 27.01 15.37 13.97
C HIS A 315 26.46 13.96 13.90
N GLN A 316 25.41 13.80 13.11
CA GLN A 316 24.90 12.49 12.73
C GLN A 316 24.90 12.40 11.20
N LEU A 317 25.73 11.50 10.66
CA LEU A 317 25.92 11.29 9.24
C LEU A 317 25.22 10.00 8.84
N LEU A 318 24.53 10.02 7.70
CA LEU A 318 23.91 8.85 7.09
C LEU A 318 24.55 8.63 5.72
N TYR A 319 25.14 7.46 5.54
CA TYR A 319 25.62 6.99 4.25
C TYR A 319 24.67 5.90 3.76
N GLY A 320 24.16 6.03 2.53
CA GLY A 320 23.19 5.11 1.95
C GLY A 320 23.60 4.63 0.57
N LEU A 321 23.35 3.35 0.30
CA LEU A 321 23.40 2.74 -1.02
C LEU A 321 22.11 2.00 -1.27
N GLU A 322 21.46 2.26 -2.40
CA GLU A 322 20.28 1.52 -2.84
C GLU A 322 20.54 0.87 -4.21
N LEU A 323 20.22 -0.40 -4.30
CA LEU A 323 20.24 -1.18 -5.54
C LEU A 323 18.83 -1.69 -5.78
N GLY A 324 18.35 -1.58 -7.01
CA GLY A 324 17.02 -2.06 -7.38
C GLY A 324 16.98 -2.56 -8.81
N LYS A 325 16.20 -3.62 -9.01
CA LYS A 325 15.84 -4.15 -10.33
C LYS A 325 14.36 -4.47 -10.34
N GLN A 326 13.69 -4.04 -11.39
CA GLN A 326 12.29 -4.39 -11.64
C GLN A 326 12.13 -4.87 -13.08
N ASN A 327 11.38 -5.92 -13.25
CA ASN A 327 10.91 -6.39 -14.55
C ASN A 327 9.39 -6.20 -14.58
N LYS A 328 8.88 -5.70 -15.70
CA LYS A 328 7.44 -5.45 -15.89
C LYS A 328 7.07 -5.92 -17.29
N ASP A 329 6.19 -6.89 -17.35
CA ASP A 329 5.57 -7.36 -18.59
C ASP A 329 4.07 -7.06 -18.56
N GLN A 330 3.54 -6.55 -19.67
CA GLN A 330 2.14 -6.19 -19.76
C GLN A 330 1.60 -6.45 -21.15
N LEU A 331 0.49 -7.19 -21.19
CA LEU A 331 -0.34 -7.30 -22.37
C LEU A 331 -1.61 -6.46 -22.17
N PHE A 332 -1.98 -5.66 -23.17
CA PHE A 332 -3.23 -4.95 -23.21
C PHE A 332 -3.94 -5.20 -24.54
N ILE A 333 -5.16 -5.74 -24.47
CA ILE A 333 -6.04 -5.97 -25.61
C ILE A 333 -7.33 -5.19 -25.37
N SER A 334 -7.79 -4.45 -26.35
CA SER A 334 -9.09 -3.78 -26.28
C SER A 334 -9.90 -4.01 -27.55
N GLN A 335 -11.22 -4.16 -27.38
CA GLN A 335 -12.20 -4.28 -28.45
C GLN A 335 -13.29 -3.23 -28.23
N ALA A 336 -13.42 -2.30 -29.17
CA ALA A 336 -14.44 -1.28 -29.13
C ALA A 336 -15.79 -1.80 -29.67
N ASN A 337 -16.87 -1.12 -29.27
CA ASN A 337 -18.24 -1.35 -29.76
C ASN A 337 -18.73 -2.79 -29.55
N VAL A 338 -18.49 -3.34 -28.36
CA VAL A 338 -19.05 -4.63 -27.98
C VAL A 338 -20.51 -4.49 -27.59
N ALA A 339 -21.31 -5.47 -27.99
CA ALA A 339 -22.68 -5.60 -27.49
C ALA A 339 -22.67 -6.17 -26.06
N THR A 340 -23.64 -5.76 -25.26
CA THR A 340 -23.86 -6.25 -23.89
C THR A 340 -24.86 -7.37 -23.86
#